data_96a0be055f4e4c6c2e2c4ae3dfe25855
#
_entry.id   96a0be055f4e4c6c2e2c4ae3dfe25855
#
_cell.length_a   1.000
_cell.length_b   1.000
_cell.length_c   1.000
_cell.angle_alpha   90.00
_cell.angle_beta   90.00
_cell.angle_gamma   90.00
#
_symmetry.space_group_name_H-M   'P 1'
#
loop_
_entity.id
_entity.type
_entity.pdbx_description
1 polymer ?
#
loop_
_entity_poly.entity_id
_entity_poly.type
_entity_poly.pdbx_seq_one_letter_code
_entity_poly.pdbx_strand_id
1 'polypeptide(L)'
;MDTLKFKLVIAYDGTAYQGWQVQKIGTGVQEKIEAAFGRMFPGVKRIHSSSRTDTGVHALGMVAHVEIPRAEFKMPDARLALALNAFLPDDIRVLSAVRAPKKFHARFDATGKQYRYYVWNHHAMNPLLQKRAWHFPVKLDLAKMRAAAKLFIGKHDFRSFAGTRSYEMASNVRTLTRCDLKKSGEQLTFIIEGDGFLYKMCRGIVGTLVQVGQGKIPLAKVADILASRDRRVAGMTAPAHGLVLWKVFYQRSQKSEARSQKRPHTGGSA
;
A
#
# COMPACT_ATOMS: atom_id res chain seq x y z
N MET A 1 -24.89 11.69 17.72
CA MET A 1 -25.67 11.32 16.52
C MET A 1 -25.43 9.85 16.23
N ASP A 2 -26.46 9.10 15.82
CA ASP A 2 -26.29 7.70 15.41
C ASP A 2 -25.66 7.65 14.01
N THR A 3 -24.57 6.90 13.88
CA THR A 3 -23.82 6.76 12.64
C THR A 3 -23.65 5.31 12.25
N LEU A 4 -23.52 5.08 10.95
CA LEU A 4 -23.22 3.80 10.35
C LEU A 4 -21.76 3.81 9.88
N LYS A 5 -20.95 2.91 10.41
CA LYS A 5 -19.53 2.81 10.01
C LYS A 5 -19.37 1.85 8.85
N PHE A 6 -18.64 2.29 7.81
CA PHE A 6 -18.26 1.46 6.67
C PHE A 6 -16.75 1.34 6.57
N LYS A 7 -16.30 0.13 6.26
CA LYS A 7 -14.93 -0.16 5.81
C LYS A 7 -14.93 -0.17 4.30
N LEU A 8 -14.02 0.59 3.71
CA LEU A 8 -13.84 0.73 2.26
C LEU A 8 -12.52 0.07 1.85
N VAL A 9 -12.51 -0.60 0.70
CA VAL A 9 -11.28 -0.96 -0.02
C VAL A 9 -11.23 -0.12 -1.28
N ILE A 10 -10.12 0.59 -1.48
CA ILE A 10 -9.98 1.62 -2.50
C ILE A 10 -8.74 1.32 -3.33
N ALA A 11 -8.90 1.38 -4.65
CA ALA A 11 -7.81 1.36 -5.62
C ALA A 11 -7.66 2.72 -6.29
N TYR A 12 -6.41 3.10 -6.60
CA TYR A 12 -6.14 4.32 -7.36
C TYR A 12 -4.81 4.27 -8.10
N ASP A 13 -4.77 4.92 -9.26
CA ASP A 13 -3.54 5.34 -9.92
C ASP A 13 -3.09 6.67 -9.30
N GLY A 14 -1.94 6.66 -8.62
CA GLY A 14 -1.43 7.83 -7.90
C GLY A 14 -0.73 8.87 -8.76
N THR A 15 -0.63 8.65 -10.07
CA THR A 15 0.18 9.46 -11.00
C THR A 15 -0.19 10.94 -10.96
N ALA A 16 -1.48 11.26 -10.90
CA ALA A 16 -1.99 12.63 -10.90
C ALA A 16 -2.12 13.24 -9.50
N TYR A 17 -1.76 12.49 -8.44
CA TYR A 17 -2.04 12.89 -7.06
C TYR A 17 -0.77 13.16 -6.25
N GLN A 18 -0.88 14.13 -5.34
CA GLN A 18 0.17 14.44 -4.37
C GLN A 18 0.10 13.52 -3.13
N GLY A 19 -0.17 12.24 -3.40
CA GLY A 19 -0.34 11.20 -2.40
C GLY A 19 -1.77 11.08 -1.89
N TRP A 20 -1.91 10.34 -0.81
CA TRP A 20 -3.24 10.08 -0.24
C TRP A 20 -3.86 11.29 0.44
N GLN A 21 -3.09 11.96 1.31
CA GLN A 21 -3.62 12.96 2.25
C GLN A 21 -3.99 14.27 1.55
N VAL A 22 -5.06 14.92 2.02
CA VAL A 22 -5.40 16.30 1.65
C VAL A 22 -4.19 17.21 1.89
N GLN A 23 -3.86 18.03 0.91
CA GLN A 23 -2.73 18.96 0.92
C GLN A 23 -3.23 20.40 0.84
N LYS A 24 -2.41 21.36 1.31
CA LYS A 24 -2.71 22.79 1.14
C LYS A 24 -2.61 23.23 -0.34
N ILE A 25 -1.69 22.62 -1.08
CA ILE A 25 -1.44 22.88 -2.51
C ILE A 25 -1.46 21.54 -3.23
N GLY A 26 -2.22 21.45 -4.33
CA GLY A 26 -2.41 20.22 -5.10
C GLY A 26 -3.53 19.34 -4.56
N THR A 27 -3.75 18.20 -5.22
CA THR A 27 -4.89 17.33 -4.97
C THR A 27 -4.46 15.99 -4.36
N GLY A 28 -5.03 15.64 -3.20
CA GLY A 28 -4.89 14.31 -2.60
C GLY A 28 -6.02 13.35 -3.02
N VAL A 29 -5.75 12.04 -3.03
CA VAL A 29 -6.78 11.02 -3.29
C VAL A 29 -7.92 11.12 -2.26
N GLN A 30 -7.61 11.35 -1.00
CA GLN A 30 -8.57 11.51 0.10
C GLN A 30 -9.58 12.61 -0.21
N GLU A 31 -9.15 13.73 -0.75
CA GLU A 31 -10.00 14.88 -1.08
C GLU A 31 -11.07 14.52 -2.11
N LYS A 32 -10.70 13.76 -3.16
CA LYS A 32 -11.66 13.31 -4.18
C LYS A 32 -12.72 12.38 -3.60
N ILE A 33 -12.31 11.50 -2.67
CA ILE A 33 -13.24 10.57 -2.04
C ILE A 33 -14.15 11.32 -1.05
N GLU A 34 -13.61 12.25 -0.27
CA GLU A 34 -14.41 13.09 0.64
C GLU A 34 -15.41 13.96 -0.12
N ALA A 35 -15.03 14.49 -1.28
CA ALA A 35 -15.94 15.23 -2.17
C ALA A 35 -17.08 14.34 -2.71
N ALA A 36 -16.78 13.09 -3.10
CA ALA A 36 -17.80 12.13 -3.52
C ALA A 36 -18.79 11.80 -2.38
N PHE A 37 -18.28 11.60 -1.17
CA PHE A 37 -19.13 11.43 0.01
C PHE A 37 -19.99 12.66 0.31
N GLY A 38 -19.43 13.86 0.25
CA GLY A 38 -20.13 15.11 0.53
C GLY A 38 -21.32 15.37 -0.43
N ARG A 39 -21.25 14.88 -1.67
CA ARG A 39 -22.37 14.94 -2.64
C ARG A 39 -23.54 14.04 -2.24
N MET A 40 -23.27 12.92 -1.58
CA MET A 40 -24.28 11.92 -1.22
C MET A 40 -24.72 12.04 0.24
N PHE A 41 -23.80 12.41 1.11
CA PHE A 41 -23.97 12.42 2.57
C PHE A 41 -23.29 13.67 3.15
N PRO A 42 -23.97 14.82 3.17
CA PRO A 42 -23.39 16.09 3.63
C PRO A 42 -22.86 16.08 5.06
N GLY A 43 -23.40 15.20 5.90
CA GLY A 43 -22.95 15.04 7.28
C GLY A 43 -21.67 14.23 7.46
N VAL A 44 -21.10 13.66 6.39
CA VAL A 44 -19.79 12.98 6.45
C VAL A 44 -18.68 14.01 6.55
N LYS A 45 -17.98 14.01 7.68
CA LYS A 45 -16.93 15.02 7.98
C LYS A 45 -15.58 14.63 7.41
N ARG A 46 -15.18 13.36 7.54
CA ARG A 46 -13.84 12.89 7.15
C ARG A 46 -13.79 11.38 6.96
N ILE A 47 -12.86 10.93 6.11
CA ILE A 47 -12.49 9.51 6.01
C ILE A 47 -11.13 9.27 6.68
N HIS A 48 -10.97 8.10 7.30
CA HIS A 48 -9.75 7.70 8.00
C HIS A 48 -9.12 6.50 7.32
N SER A 49 -7.91 6.67 6.80
CA SER A 49 -7.19 5.61 6.07
C SER A 49 -6.25 4.81 6.95
N SER A 50 -5.95 3.58 6.50
CA SER A 50 -4.97 2.69 7.11
C SER A 50 -3.53 3.16 6.90
N SER A 51 -3.28 3.91 5.84
CA SER A 51 -1.94 4.32 5.39
C SER A 51 -1.99 5.68 4.71
N ARG A 52 -0.82 6.30 4.62
CA ARG A 52 -0.56 7.42 3.71
C ARG A 52 0.36 6.90 2.62
N THR A 53 0.10 7.27 1.37
CA THR A 53 1.00 7.04 0.24
C THR A 53 1.63 8.37 -0.17
N ASP A 54 2.86 8.30 -0.68
CA ASP A 54 3.57 9.47 -1.19
C ASP A 54 3.01 9.90 -2.55
N THR A 55 3.36 11.09 -3.02
CA THR A 55 3.10 11.58 -4.38
C THR A 55 3.51 10.54 -5.42
N GLY A 56 2.62 10.22 -6.36
CA GLY A 56 2.86 9.28 -7.45
C GLY A 56 2.84 7.79 -7.05
N VAL A 57 2.54 7.44 -5.80
CA VAL A 57 2.41 6.05 -5.34
C VAL A 57 0.97 5.57 -5.51
N HIS A 58 0.81 4.37 -6.08
CA HIS A 58 -0.48 3.76 -6.35
C HIS A 58 -0.99 2.90 -5.18
N ALA A 59 -2.25 2.49 -5.26
CA ALA A 59 -2.82 1.48 -4.38
C ALA A 59 -3.83 0.59 -5.10
N LEU A 60 -3.84 -0.70 -4.75
CA LEU A 60 -4.92 -1.64 -5.10
C LEU A 60 -5.71 -2.08 -3.87
N GLY A 61 -5.20 -1.82 -2.67
CA GLY A 61 -5.82 -2.26 -1.44
C GLY A 61 -5.72 -1.25 -0.31
N MET A 62 -5.86 0.06 -0.59
CA MET A 62 -6.00 1.05 0.47
C MET A 62 -7.29 0.78 1.23
N VAL A 63 -7.20 0.67 2.56
CA VAL A 63 -8.37 0.55 3.41
C VAL A 63 -8.63 1.88 4.11
N ALA A 64 -9.89 2.31 4.09
CA ALA A 64 -10.36 3.44 4.86
C ALA A 64 -11.65 3.09 5.60
N HIS A 65 -11.99 3.88 6.62
CA HIS A 65 -13.32 3.85 7.20
C HIS A 65 -13.96 5.23 7.20
N VAL A 66 -15.28 5.23 7.20
CA VAL A 66 -16.11 6.42 7.21
C VAL A 66 -17.30 6.19 8.13
N GLU A 67 -17.78 7.25 8.75
CA GLU A 67 -19.01 7.28 9.52
C GLU A 67 -20.05 8.12 8.78
N ILE A 68 -21.17 7.48 8.40
CA ILE A 68 -22.27 8.13 7.69
C ILE A 68 -23.43 8.31 8.68
N PRO A 69 -24.02 9.51 8.81
CA PRO A 69 -25.20 9.71 9.63
C PRO A 69 -26.32 8.75 9.19
N ARG A 70 -26.89 8.00 10.14
CA ARG A 70 -27.92 7.00 9.82
C ARG A 70 -29.12 7.62 9.09
N ALA A 71 -29.47 8.84 9.45
CA ALA A 71 -30.59 9.56 8.83
C ALA A 71 -30.37 9.85 7.32
N GLU A 72 -29.12 9.99 6.88
CA GLU A 72 -28.78 10.25 5.49
C GLU A 72 -28.67 8.98 4.65
N PHE A 73 -28.44 7.81 5.27
CA PHE A 73 -28.20 6.55 4.56
C PHE A 73 -29.53 5.85 4.20
N LYS A 74 -30.04 6.03 2.98
CA LYS A 74 -31.33 5.54 2.48
C LYS A 74 -31.22 4.45 1.40
N MET A 75 -30.03 3.82 1.24
CA MET A 75 -29.82 2.81 0.21
C MET A 75 -29.36 1.47 0.82
N PRO A 76 -29.48 0.34 0.08
CA PRO A 76 -28.87 -0.93 0.48
C PRO A 76 -27.33 -0.82 0.57
N ASP A 77 -26.73 -1.44 1.59
CA ASP A 77 -25.26 -1.40 1.82
C ASP A 77 -24.45 -1.80 0.57
N ALA A 78 -24.93 -2.81 -0.17
CA ALA A 78 -24.27 -3.29 -1.40
C ALA A 78 -24.20 -2.25 -2.52
N ARG A 79 -25.04 -1.22 -2.49
CA ARG A 79 -25.04 -0.15 -3.51
C ARG A 79 -24.06 0.98 -3.23
N LEU A 80 -23.53 1.09 -2.00
CA LEU A 80 -22.68 2.22 -1.60
C LEU A 80 -21.43 2.38 -2.48
N ALA A 81 -20.73 1.27 -2.76
CA ALA A 81 -19.51 1.33 -3.60
C ALA A 81 -19.82 1.80 -5.03
N LEU A 82 -20.91 1.28 -5.62
CA LEU A 82 -21.35 1.66 -6.97
C LEU A 82 -21.74 3.15 -7.02
N ALA A 83 -22.52 3.60 -6.05
CA ALA A 83 -22.97 4.98 -5.97
C ALA A 83 -21.80 5.97 -5.80
N LEU A 84 -20.81 5.65 -4.95
CA LEU A 84 -19.60 6.47 -4.80
C LEU A 84 -18.80 6.54 -6.11
N ASN A 85 -18.66 5.41 -6.81
CA ASN A 85 -17.90 5.35 -8.06
C ASN A 85 -18.49 6.19 -9.17
N ALA A 86 -19.79 6.54 -9.13
CA ALA A 86 -20.41 7.46 -10.07
C ALA A 86 -19.92 8.91 -9.92
N PHE A 87 -19.37 9.26 -8.75
CA PHE A 87 -18.84 10.60 -8.45
C PHE A 87 -17.30 10.66 -8.41
N LEU A 88 -16.63 9.51 -8.57
CA LEU A 88 -15.17 9.44 -8.54
C LEU A 88 -14.59 9.51 -9.96
N PRO A 89 -13.42 10.14 -10.15
CA PRO A 89 -12.69 10.11 -11.41
C PRO A 89 -12.22 8.67 -11.73
N ASP A 90 -11.92 8.38 -13.00
CA ASP A 90 -11.61 7.03 -13.48
C ASP A 90 -10.39 6.38 -12.82
N ASP A 91 -9.48 7.16 -12.33
CA ASP A 91 -8.26 6.72 -11.65
C ASP A 91 -8.42 6.43 -10.16
N ILE A 92 -9.64 6.58 -9.59
CA ILE A 92 -9.99 6.20 -8.21
C ILE A 92 -11.24 5.32 -8.23
N ARG A 93 -11.20 4.16 -7.58
CA ARG A 93 -12.36 3.26 -7.43
C ARG A 93 -12.48 2.70 -6.02
N VAL A 94 -13.69 2.74 -5.49
CA VAL A 94 -14.10 1.98 -4.31
C VAL A 94 -14.42 0.56 -4.76
N LEU A 95 -13.56 -0.39 -4.44
CA LEU A 95 -13.71 -1.80 -4.82
C LEU A 95 -14.73 -2.53 -3.94
N SER A 96 -14.83 -2.14 -2.67
CA SER A 96 -15.84 -2.65 -1.75
C SER A 96 -16.15 -1.64 -0.65
N ALA A 97 -17.40 -1.68 -0.18
CA ALA A 97 -17.88 -0.95 0.99
C ALA A 97 -18.72 -1.92 1.83
N VAL A 98 -18.27 -2.21 3.05
CA VAL A 98 -18.97 -3.15 3.95
C VAL A 98 -19.15 -2.54 5.32
N ARG A 99 -20.26 -2.90 6.00
CA ARG A 99 -20.49 -2.50 7.39
C ARG A 99 -19.33 -2.95 8.27
N ALA A 100 -18.91 -2.06 9.13
CA ALA A 100 -17.89 -2.33 10.13
C ALA A 100 -18.43 -2.10 11.54
N PRO A 101 -17.93 -2.81 12.56
CA PRO A 101 -18.26 -2.53 13.96
C PRO A 101 -17.95 -1.07 14.31
N LYS A 102 -18.74 -0.47 15.23
CA LYS A 102 -18.54 0.93 15.66
C LYS A 102 -17.10 1.21 16.12
N LYS A 103 -16.45 0.24 16.80
CA LYS A 103 -15.06 0.34 17.28
C LYS A 103 -13.98 0.20 16.19
N PHE A 104 -14.34 -0.26 14.98
CA PHE A 104 -13.35 -0.49 13.92
C PHE A 104 -12.62 0.79 13.54
N HIS A 105 -11.28 0.71 13.45
CA HIS A 105 -10.42 1.79 12.99
C HIS A 105 -9.44 1.30 11.92
N ALA A 106 -9.53 1.83 10.69
CA ALA A 106 -8.75 1.37 9.54
C ALA A 106 -7.22 1.35 9.78
N ARG A 107 -6.69 2.28 10.59
CA ARG A 107 -5.26 2.37 10.88
C ARG A 107 -4.84 1.53 12.07
N PHE A 108 -5.59 1.59 13.17
CA PHE A 108 -5.14 1.02 14.44
C PHE A 108 -5.42 -0.48 14.55
N ASP A 109 -6.45 -0.99 13.83
CA ASP A 109 -6.76 -2.42 13.80
C ASP A 109 -6.00 -3.16 12.69
N ALA A 110 -5.20 -2.44 11.88
CA ALA A 110 -4.38 -3.07 10.86
C ALA A 110 -3.21 -3.82 11.50
N THR A 111 -3.10 -5.13 11.21
CA THR A 111 -2.04 -6.00 11.71
C THR A 111 -0.80 -6.03 10.82
N GLY A 112 -0.93 -5.56 9.58
CA GLY A 112 0.20 -5.50 8.64
C GLY A 112 -0.23 -4.95 7.28
N LYS A 113 0.76 -4.80 6.41
CA LYS A 113 0.58 -4.30 5.04
C LYS A 113 1.51 -5.01 4.09
N GLN A 114 1.05 -5.18 2.85
CA GLN A 114 1.88 -5.62 1.73
C GLN A 114 2.02 -4.48 0.74
N TYR A 115 3.26 -4.18 0.37
CA TYR A 115 3.59 -3.34 -0.77
C TYR A 115 4.19 -4.20 -1.88
N ARG A 116 3.91 -3.83 -3.13
CA ARG A 116 4.61 -4.35 -4.29
C ARG A 116 5.30 -3.21 -5.01
N TYR A 117 6.52 -3.49 -5.48
CA TYR A 117 7.25 -2.54 -6.30
C TYR A 117 7.61 -3.21 -7.62
N TYR A 118 7.31 -2.54 -8.73
CA TYR A 118 7.52 -3.05 -10.08
C TYR A 118 8.70 -2.36 -10.74
N VAL A 119 9.61 -3.18 -11.32
CA VAL A 119 10.72 -2.74 -12.16
C VAL A 119 10.57 -3.43 -13.50
N TRP A 120 10.66 -2.67 -14.58
CA TRP A 120 10.78 -3.19 -15.94
C TRP A 120 12.25 -3.22 -16.31
N ASN A 121 12.85 -4.42 -16.36
CA ASN A 121 14.29 -4.63 -16.54
C ASN A 121 14.59 -5.06 -17.98
N HIS A 122 14.48 -4.15 -18.91
CA HIS A 122 14.70 -4.35 -20.34
C HIS A 122 15.29 -3.09 -20.96
N HIS A 123 16.00 -3.19 -22.09
CA HIS A 123 16.59 -2.03 -22.77
C HIS A 123 15.53 -1.00 -23.19
N ALA A 124 14.38 -1.46 -23.70
CA ALA A 124 13.25 -0.61 -24.06
C ALA A 124 12.13 -0.67 -23.00
N MET A 125 11.55 0.49 -22.69
CA MET A 125 10.39 0.58 -21.80
C MET A 125 9.13 0.02 -22.47
N ASN A 126 8.35 -0.78 -21.76
CA ASN A 126 7.01 -1.18 -22.19
C ASN A 126 6.04 0.02 -22.02
N PRO A 127 5.44 0.55 -23.10
CA PRO A 127 4.56 1.72 -23.03
C PRO A 127 3.36 1.55 -22.08
N LEU A 128 2.82 0.31 -21.96
CA LEU A 128 1.69 0.01 -21.08
C LEU A 128 2.04 0.03 -19.58
N LEU A 129 3.33 -0.02 -19.26
CA LEU A 129 3.84 0.05 -17.88
C LEU A 129 4.42 1.43 -17.53
N GLN A 130 4.35 2.38 -18.46
CA GLN A 130 4.79 3.75 -18.20
C GLN A 130 4.05 4.33 -16.99
N LYS A 131 4.82 4.96 -16.07
CA LYS A 131 4.31 5.46 -14.77
C LYS A 131 3.71 4.39 -13.84
N ARG A 132 3.92 3.08 -14.12
CA ARG A 132 3.47 1.94 -13.28
C ARG A 132 4.58 0.97 -12.93
N ALA A 133 5.74 1.09 -13.57
CA ALA A 133 6.96 0.36 -13.24
C ALA A 133 8.18 1.26 -13.43
N TRP A 134 9.20 1.06 -12.60
CA TRP A 134 10.49 1.72 -12.79
C TRP A 134 11.23 1.08 -13.96
N HIS A 135 11.43 1.82 -15.05
CA HIS A 135 12.26 1.36 -16.17
C HIS A 135 13.72 1.33 -15.75
N PHE A 136 14.33 0.17 -15.84
CA PHE A 136 15.72 -0.06 -15.48
C PHE A 136 16.43 -0.90 -16.56
N PRO A 137 17.13 -0.27 -17.52
CA PRO A 137 17.65 -0.95 -18.71
C PRO A 137 18.92 -1.78 -18.46
N VAL A 138 19.61 -1.55 -17.34
CA VAL A 138 20.86 -2.24 -17.02
C VAL A 138 20.59 -3.63 -16.45
N LYS A 139 21.38 -4.62 -16.86
CA LYS A 139 21.32 -6.00 -16.32
C LYS A 139 21.55 -6.00 -14.80
N LEU A 140 20.76 -6.78 -14.10
CA LEU A 140 20.78 -6.92 -12.64
C LEU A 140 21.14 -8.35 -12.22
N ASP A 141 22.00 -8.49 -11.21
CA ASP A 141 22.28 -9.76 -10.55
C ASP A 141 21.16 -10.10 -9.55
N LEU A 142 20.17 -10.87 -10.03
CA LEU A 142 19.00 -11.23 -9.24
C LEU A 142 19.34 -12.17 -8.07
N ALA A 143 20.41 -12.95 -8.16
CA ALA A 143 20.84 -13.84 -7.07
C ALA A 143 21.32 -13.00 -5.87
N LYS A 144 22.19 -12.03 -6.11
CA LYS A 144 22.62 -11.08 -5.06
C LYS A 144 21.48 -10.26 -4.51
N MET A 145 20.55 -9.79 -5.35
CA MET A 145 19.37 -9.04 -4.89
C MET A 145 18.47 -9.87 -3.99
N ARG A 146 18.23 -11.15 -4.32
CA ARG A 146 17.44 -12.08 -3.48
C ARG A 146 18.14 -12.40 -2.15
N ALA A 147 19.46 -12.59 -2.18
CA ALA A 147 20.24 -12.79 -0.96
C ALA A 147 20.18 -11.55 -0.05
N ALA A 148 20.34 -10.35 -0.60
CA ALA A 148 20.22 -9.09 0.13
C ALA A 148 18.81 -8.87 0.70
N ALA A 149 17.76 -9.21 -0.06
CA ALA A 149 16.37 -9.06 0.37
C ALA A 149 16.06 -9.84 1.65
N LYS A 150 16.66 -11.01 1.84
CA LYS A 150 16.49 -11.84 3.05
C LYS A 150 17.00 -11.15 4.32
N LEU A 151 18.01 -10.28 4.21
CA LEU A 151 18.60 -9.57 5.35
C LEU A 151 17.64 -8.52 5.95
N PHE A 152 16.60 -8.12 5.24
CA PHE A 152 15.58 -7.19 5.74
C PHE A 152 14.45 -7.87 6.52
N ILE A 153 14.35 -9.19 6.45
CA ILE A 153 13.31 -9.96 7.17
C ILE A 153 13.66 -9.97 8.66
N GLY A 154 12.65 -9.76 9.50
CA GLY A 154 12.79 -9.67 10.93
C GLY A 154 12.55 -8.26 11.49
N LYS A 155 12.86 -8.08 12.77
CA LYS A 155 12.68 -6.82 13.51
C LYS A 155 13.98 -6.01 13.47
N HIS A 156 13.94 -4.85 12.80
CA HIS A 156 15.10 -3.98 12.62
C HIS A 156 14.74 -2.49 12.81
N ASP A 157 15.73 -1.67 13.11
CA ASP A 157 15.63 -0.21 12.97
C ASP A 157 15.86 0.15 11.49
N PHE A 158 14.79 0.59 10.81
CA PHE A 158 14.83 0.93 9.38
C PHE A 158 15.15 2.40 9.10
N ARG A 159 15.77 3.12 10.02
CA ARG A 159 16.13 4.54 9.85
C ARG A 159 16.99 4.77 8.61
N SER A 160 17.93 3.89 8.29
CA SER A 160 18.76 3.97 7.07
C SER A 160 17.95 3.94 5.78
N PHE A 161 16.74 3.44 5.78
CA PHE A 161 15.87 3.32 4.60
C PHE A 161 14.69 4.31 4.61
N ALA A 162 14.56 5.08 5.68
CA ALA A 162 13.50 6.08 5.82
C ALA A 162 13.87 7.40 5.12
N GLY A 163 12.89 8.10 4.59
CA GLY A 163 13.04 9.49 4.17
C GLY A 163 13.02 10.45 5.35
N THR A 164 13.74 11.56 5.21
CA THR A 164 13.74 12.63 6.20
C THR A 164 12.34 13.21 6.40
N ARG A 165 11.97 13.47 7.63
CA ARG A 165 10.73 14.15 8.03
C ARG A 165 11.06 15.34 8.92
N SER A 166 10.14 16.31 8.98
CA SER A 166 10.25 17.50 9.85
C SER A 166 9.92 17.21 11.32
N TYR A 167 9.53 15.98 11.67
CA TYR A 167 9.20 15.57 13.03
C TYR A 167 9.80 14.20 13.36
N GLU A 168 10.13 14.00 14.63
CA GLU A 168 10.63 12.72 15.11
C GLU A 168 9.52 11.67 15.21
N MET A 169 9.88 10.43 14.93
CA MET A 169 9.00 9.28 15.11
C MET A 169 9.26 8.63 16.46
N ALA A 170 8.22 8.22 17.17
CA ALA A 170 8.33 7.52 18.44
C ALA A 170 9.20 6.24 18.32
N SER A 171 9.21 5.59 17.16
CA SER A 171 10.08 4.45 16.87
C SER A 171 10.29 4.29 15.38
N ASN A 172 11.54 3.97 14.98
CA ASN A 172 11.91 3.58 13.62
C ASN A 172 12.01 2.04 13.45
N VAL A 173 11.74 1.29 14.51
CA VAL A 173 11.75 -0.17 14.48
C VAL A 173 10.49 -0.69 13.79
N ARG A 174 10.67 -1.61 12.84
CA ARG A 174 9.58 -2.32 12.14
C ARG A 174 9.94 -3.79 12.00
N THR A 175 8.92 -4.63 11.84
CA THR A 175 9.09 -6.05 11.58
C THR A 175 8.64 -6.35 10.17
N LEU A 176 9.57 -6.75 9.30
CA LEU A 176 9.23 -7.27 7.99
C LEU A 176 9.07 -8.79 8.07
N THR A 177 7.92 -9.28 7.62
CA THR A 177 7.62 -10.72 7.55
C THR A 177 7.97 -11.29 6.18
N ARG A 178 8.17 -10.41 5.19
CA ARG A 178 8.49 -10.80 3.81
C ARG A 178 9.26 -9.70 3.09
N CYS A 179 10.29 -10.10 2.34
CA CYS A 179 10.99 -9.26 1.39
C CYS A 179 11.48 -10.14 0.23
N ASP A 180 10.64 -10.33 -0.80
CA ASP A 180 10.89 -11.23 -1.93
C ASP A 180 11.10 -10.47 -3.23
N LEU A 181 11.87 -11.10 -4.14
CA LEU A 181 12.04 -10.68 -5.53
C LEU A 181 11.60 -11.79 -6.49
N LYS A 182 10.52 -11.55 -7.23
CA LYS A 182 10.03 -12.42 -8.30
C LYS A 182 10.36 -11.82 -9.68
N LYS A 183 10.64 -12.68 -10.67
CA LYS A 183 10.78 -12.30 -12.07
C LYS A 183 9.72 -13.00 -12.90
N SER A 184 9.08 -12.27 -13.81
CA SER A 184 8.15 -12.81 -14.83
C SER A 184 8.42 -12.07 -16.13
N GLY A 185 8.97 -12.76 -17.14
CA GLY A 185 9.53 -12.09 -18.31
C GLY A 185 10.57 -11.04 -17.88
N GLU A 186 10.40 -9.81 -18.35
CA GLU A 186 11.29 -8.70 -18.01
C GLU A 186 10.82 -7.88 -16.80
N GLN A 187 9.68 -8.26 -16.22
CA GLN A 187 9.16 -7.59 -15.03
C GLN A 187 9.74 -8.22 -13.76
N LEU A 188 10.33 -7.37 -12.92
CA LEU A 188 10.73 -7.71 -11.56
C LEU A 188 9.68 -7.16 -10.59
N THR A 189 9.27 -7.99 -9.63
CA THR A 189 8.30 -7.62 -8.59
C THR A 189 8.90 -7.86 -7.22
N PHE A 190 9.15 -6.79 -6.48
CA PHE A 190 9.47 -6.86 -5.05
C PHE A 190 8.17 -6.95 -4.26
N ILE A 191 8.11 -7.88 -3.31
CA ILE A 191 6.96 -8.07 -2.42
C ILE A 191 7.46 -7.86 -1.00
N ILE A 192 6.98 -6.80 -0.34
CA ILE A 192 7.43 -6.41 0.99
C ILE A 192 6.21 -6.39 1.91
N GLU A 193 6.27 -7.20 2.98
CA GLU A 193 5.22 -7.30 4.00
C GLU A 193 5.79 -7.00 5.38
N GLY A 194 5.02 -6.32 6.22
CA GLY A 194 5.42 -6.00 7.59
C GLY A 194 4.30 -5.35 8.39
N ASP A 195 4.56 -5.17 9.68
CA ASP A 195 3.64 -4.55 10.65
C ASP A 195 3.38 -3.06 10.37
N GLY A 196 4.38 -2.37 9.81
CA GLY A 196 4.32 -0.97 9.46
C GLY A 196 5.48 -0.53 8.58
N PHE A 197 5.37 0.67 8.03
CA PHE A 197 6.39 1.23 7.15
C PHE A 197 6.68 2.68 7.49
N LEU A 198 7.95 3.06 7.48
CA LEU A 198 8.39 4.44 7.57
C LEU A 198 8.20 5.16 6.23
N TYR A 199 8.28 6.47 6.28
CA TYR A 199 8.24 7.31 5.08
C TYR A 199 9.33 6.90 4.09
N LYS A 200 8.96 6.61 2.84
CA LYS A 200 9.84 6.15 1.75
C LYS A 200 10.58 4.81 2.01
N MET A 201 10.33 4.11 3.11
CA MET A 201 11.07 2.89 3.50
C MET A 201 11.10 1.82 2.40
N CYS A 202 9.96 1.43 1.83
CA CYS A 202 9.92 0.45 0.75
C CYS A 202 10.77 0.88 -0.46
N ARG A 203 10.71 2.16 -0.81
CA ARG A 203 11.48 2.73 -1.93
C ARG A 203 12.98 2.77 -1.62
N GLY A 204 13.37 3.02 -0.38
CA GLY A 204 14.77 2.97 0.07
C GLY A 204 15.33 1.54 0.01
N ILE A 205 14.55 0.55 0.48
CA ILE A 205 14.91 -0.87 0.39
C ILE A 205 15.10 -1.29 -1.07
N VAL A 206 14.10 -1.02 -1.93
CA VAL A 206 14.16 -1.41 -3.36
C VAL A 206 15.33 -0.73 -4.08
N GLY A 207 15.55 0.57 -3.85
CA GLY A 207 16.68 1.28 -4.46
C GLY A 207 18.03 0.70 -4.05
N THR A 208 18.19 0.31 -2.78
CA THR A 208 19.39 -0.37 -2.28
C THR A 208 19.55 -1.74 -2.95
N LEU A 209 18.48 -2.54 -3.03
CA LEU A 209 18.51 -3.86 -3.67
C LEU A 209 18.89 -3.76 -5.16
N VAL A 210 18.38 -2.75 -5.88
CA VAL A 210 18.74 -2.52 -7.28
C VAL A 210 20.24 -2.16 -7.40
N GLN A 211 20.78 -1.35 -6.49
CA GLN A 211 22.21 -1.02 -6.50
C GLN A 211 23.10 -2.22 -6.11
N VAL A 212 22.60 -3.15 -5.28
CA VAL A 212 23.26 -4.46 -5.05
C VAL A 212 23.29 -5.27 -6.35
N GLY A 213 22.15 -5.33 -7.07
CA GLY A 213 22.06 -6.00 -8.37
C GLY A 213 22.96 -5.41 -9.45
N GLN A 214 23.26 -4.11 -9.37
CA GLN A 214 24.24 -3.44 -10.24
C GLN A 214 25.70 -3.68 -9.83
N GLY A 215 25.95 -4.26 -8.64
CA GLY A 215 27.30 -4.36 -8.08
C GLY A 215 27.84 -3.05 -7.48
N LYS A 216 27.03 -1.98 -7.38
CA LYS A 216 27.42 -0.69 -6.77
C LYS A 216 27.49 -0.76 -5.24
N ILE A 217 26.66 -1.62 -4.63
CA ILE A 217 26.69 -1.91 -3.21
C ILE A 217 27.05 -3.40 -3.06
N PRO A 218 28.18 -3.75 -2.42
CA PRO A 218 28.50 -5.15 -2.14
C PRO A 218 27.45 -5.78 -1.24
N LEU A 219 27.07 -7.05 -1.49
CA LEU A 219 26.10 -7.80 -0.68
C LEU A 219 26.47 -7.78 0.81
N ALA A 220 27.76 -7.97 1.13
CA ALA A 220 28.25 -7.96 2.51
C ALA A 220 27.98 -6.64 3.25
N LYS A 221 27.83 -5.52 2.54
CA LYS A 221 27.59 -4.20 3.13
C LYS A 221 26.14 -3.94 3.51
N VAL A 222 25.20 -4.76 3.06
CA VAL A 222 23.76 -4.51 3.31
C VAL A 222 23.41 -4.61 4.81
N ALA A 223 24.02 -5.56 5.53
CA ALA A 223 23.84 -5.68 6.98
C ALA A 223 24.42 -4.45 7.72
N ASP A 224 25.61 -3.99 7.32
CA ASP A 224 26.25 -2.78 7.90
C ASP A 224 25.37 -1.55 7.67
N ILE A 225 24.80 -1.38 6.46
CA ILE A 225 23.89 -0.28 6.13
C ILE A 225 22.65 -0.32 7.04
N LEU A 226 22.08 -1.49 7.27
CA LEU A 226 20.91 -1.66 8.15
C LEU A 226 21.27 -1.28 9.60
N ALA A 227 22.42 -1.74 10.09
CA ALA A 227 22.92 -1.46 11.45
C ALA A 227 23.32 0.01 11.65
N SER A 228 23.76 0.71 10.63
CA SER A 228 24.29 2.09 10.71
C SER A 228 23.25 3.12 11.15
N ARG A 229 21.96 2.88 10.89
CA ARG A 229 20.86 3.84 11.14
C ARG A 229 21.06 5.19 10.44
N ASP A 230 21.90 5.24 9.42
CA ASP A 230 22.21 6.45 8.64
C ASP A 230 21.68 6.33 7.20
N ARG A 231 20.78 7.25 6.83
CA ARG A 231 20.18 7.29 5.49
C ARG A 231 21.24 7.57 4.38
N ARG A 232 22.32 8.25 4.70
CA ARG A 232 23.34 8.67 3.74
C ARG A 232 24.12 7.50 3.16
N VAL A 233 24.28 6.39 3.93
CA VAL A 233 25.02 5.20 3.50
C VAL A 233 24.13 4.17 2.77
N ALA A 234 22.81 4.31 2.86
CA ALA A 234 21.90 3.44 2.12
C ALA A 234 21.80 3.84 0.64
N GLY A 235 21.29 2.92 -0.17
CA GLY A 235 21.12 3.16 -1.60
C GLY A 235 20.09 4.25 -1.92
N MET A 236 19.96 4.54 -3.20
CA MET A 236 19.03 5.55 -3.71
C MET A 236 17.56 5.26 -3.31
N THR A 237 16.74 6.28 -3.30
CA THR A 237 15.28 6.10 -3.17
C THR A 237 14.70 5.78 -4.54
N ALA A 238 14.12 4.59 -4.71
CA ALA A 238 13.47 4.20 -5.96
C ALA A 238 12.31 5.13 -6.32
N PRO A 239 12.01 5.37 -7.62
CA PRO A 239 10.90 6.22 -8.06
C PRO A 239 9.54 5.85 -7.45
N ALA A 240 8.66 6.82 -7.26
CA ALA A 240 7.37 6.58 -6.59
C ALA A 240 6.43 5.68 -7.41
N HIS A 241 6.39 5.89 -8.72
CA HIS A 241 5.45 5.25 -9.65
C HIS A 241 5.61 3.73 -9.81
N GLY A 242 6.70 3.13 -9.29
CA GLY A 242 6.80 1.67 -9.23
C GLY A 242 6.13 1.06 -8.00
N LEU A 243 5.75 1.87 -7.00
CA LEU A 243 5.24 1.40 -5.72
C LEU A 243 3.71 1.35 -5.67
N VAL A 244 3.17 0.23 -5.20
CA VAL A 244 1.73 0.01 -5.01
C VAL A 244 1.47 -0.51 -3.60
N LEU A 245 0.59 0.15 -2.85
CA LEU A 245 0.00 -0.45 -1.66
C LEU A 245 -0.97 -1.55 -2.09
N TRP A 246 -0.52 -2.80 -1.94
CA TRP A 246 -1.22 -3.96 -2.49
C TRP A 246 -2.36 -4.44 -1.61
N LYS A 247 -2.11 -4.52 -0.30
CA LYS A 247 -3.08 -5.07 0.66
C LYS A 247 -2.80 -4.58 2.07
N VAL A 248 -3.86 -4.43 2.87
CA VAL A 248 -3.80 -4.18 4.32
C VAL A 248 -4.43 -5.38 5.03
N PHE A 249 -3.73 -5.90 6.03
CA PHE A 249 -4.18 -7.06 6.80
C PHE A 249 -4.87 -6.61 8.08
N TYR A 250 -5.88 -7.37 8.47
CA TYR A 250 -6.64 -7.23 9.72
C TYR A 250 -6.81 -8.61 10.34
N GLN A 251 -6.99 -8.70 11.65
CA GLN A 251 -7.39 -9.96 12.27
C GLN A 251 -8.70 -10.45 11.65
N ARG A 252 -8.76 -11.74 11.34
CA ARG A 252 -10.03 -12.37 10.92
C ARG A 252 -10.98 -12.34 12.09
N SER A 253 -12.17 -11.77 11.93
CA SER A 253 -13.23 -11.94 12.92
C SER A 253 -13.69 -13.40 12.88
N GLN A 254 -13.76 -14.07 14.03
CA GLN A 254 -14.21 -15.48 14.16
C GLN A 254 -15.56 -15.78 13.49
N LYS A 255 -16.38 -14.76 13.21
CA LYS A 255 -17.66 -14.91 12.48
C LYS A 255 -17.54 -15.28 11.00
N SER A 256 -16.36 -15.13 10.36
CA SER A 256 -16.18 -15.51 8.96
C SER A 256 -15.85 -16.99 8.77
N GLU A 257 -15.34 -17.68 9.78
CA GLU A 257 -15.05 -19.12 9.73
C GLU A 257 -16.33 -19.96 9.78
N ALA A 258 -17.33 -19.56 10.56
CA ALA A 258 -18.60 -20.26 10.66
C ALA A 258 -19.43 -20.23 9.35
N ARG A 259 -19.20 -19.27 8.46
CA ARG A 259 -19.89 -19.21 7.15
C ARG A 259 -19.19 -20.03 6.06
N SER A 260 -17.87 -20.25 6.18
CA SER A 260 -17.11 -21.06 5.22
C SER A 260 -17.34 -22.56 5.42
N GLN A 261 -17.63 -22.99 6.66
CA GLN A 261 -17.90 -24.41 6.99
C GLN A 261 -19.36 -24.85 6.69
N LYS A 262 -20.27 -23.92 6.36
CA LYS A 262 -21.69 -24.21 6.06
C LYS A 262 -22.04 -24.26 4.57
N ARG A 263 -21.08 -24.48 3.66
CA ARG A 263 -21.42 -24.87 2.28
C ARG A 263 -21.49 -26.39 2.23
N PRO A 264 -22.69 -27.01 2.12
CA PRO A 264 -22.79 -28.44 1.92
C PRO A 264 -22.20 -28.80 0.57
N HIS A 265 -21.31 -29.79 0.54
CA HIS A 265 -20.99 -30.53 -0.67
C HIS A 265 -22.30 -31.16 -1.19
N THR A 266 -22.93 -30.55 -2.15
CA THR A 266 -23.90 -31.26 -2.99
C THR A 266 -23.10 -32.10 -3.97
N GLY A 267 -22.81 -33.33 -3.56
CA GLY A 267 -22.45 -34.41 -4.46
C GLY A 267 -23.65 -34.73 -5.33
N GLY A 268 -23.54 -34.48 -6.61
CA GLY A 268 -24.44 -35.03 -7.63
C GLY A 268 -23.77 -36.25 -8.22
N SER A 269 -24.22 -37.40 -7.81
CA SER A 269 -24.10 -38.66 -8.57
C SER A 269 -25.23 -38.72 -9.57
N ALA A 270 -24.92 -38.82 -10.84
CA ALA A 270 -25.53 -39.64 -11.89
C ALA A 270 -24.81 -39.31 -13.23
#